data_a87ca6ac9e82728e637f32914d9196f0
#
_entry.id   a87ca6ac9e82728e637f32914d9196f0
#
_cell.length_a   1.000
_cell.length_b   1.000
_cell.length_c   1.000
_cell.angle_alpha   90.00
_cell.angle_beta   90.00
_cell.angle_gamma   90.00
#
_symmetry.space_group_name_H-M   'P 1'
#
loop_
_entity.id
_entity.type
_entity.pdbx_description
1 polymer ?
#
loop_
_entity_poly.entity_id
_entity_poly.type
_entity_poly.pdbx_seq_one_letter_code
_entity_poly.pdbx_strand_id
1 'polypeptide(L)'
;MIVNRKTTEIICTAHAEGSTHDFKLYEDSVGSAVSEDVKVQCDSGYQGILRLHKNSEIPKKKPKGGELTANEKSENLRISRERILIENINAKVKVFKITSNKYRNRRKRFGLRMSLICGIINHES
;
A
#
# COMPACT_ATOMS: atom_id res chain seq x y z
N MET A 1 -0.03 -2.10 -3.97
CA MET A 1 -1.01 -3.14 -3.60
C MET A 1 -2.06 -2.56 -2.66
N ILE A 2 -3.31 -2.77 -2.97
CA ILE A 2 -4.45 -2.34 -2.16
C ILE A 2 -5.12 -3.58 -1.56
N VAL A 3 -5.36 -3.56 -0.27
CA VAL A 3 -5.92 -4.68 0.49
C VAL A 3 -7.17 -4.24 1.23
N ASN A 4 -8.21 -5.07 1.20
CA ASN A 4 -9.40 -4.87 2.00
C ASN A 4 -9.09 -5.23 3.46
N ARG A 5 -9.19 -4.26 4.36
CA ARG A 5 -8.87 -4.45 5.77
C ARG A 5 -9.77 -5.46 6.48
N LYS A 6 -11.04 -5.53 6.10
CA LYS A 6 -12.01 -6.44 6.76
C LYS A 6 -11.90 -7.88 6.27
N THR A 7 -11.74 -8.07 4.96
CA THR A 7 -11.70 -9.40 4.36
C THR A 7 -10.29 -9.94 4.18
N THR A 8 -9.28 -9.09 4.30
CA THR A 8 -7.85 -9.39 4.04
C THR A 8 -7.54 -9.72 2.58
N GLU A 9 -8.48 -9.53 1.68
CA GLU A 9 -8.29 -9.76 0.26
C GLU A 9 -7.46 -8.67 -0.40
N ILE A 10 -6.56 -9.08 -1.29
CA ILE A 10 -5.83 -8.17 -2.17
C ILE A 10 -6.77 -7.77 -3.30
N ILE A 11 -7.11 -6.47 -3.37
CA ILE A 11 -8.08 -5.94 -4.33
C ILE A 11 -7.41 -5.67 -5.67
N CYS A 12 -6.28 -4.98 -5.66
CA CYS A 12 -5.57 -4.66 -6.88
C CYS A 12 -4.07 -4.46 -6.64
N THR A 13 -3.31 -4.60 -7.72
CA THR A 13 -1.89 -4.32 -7.76
C THR A 13 -1.56 -3.45 -8.96
N ALA A 14 -0.51 -2.64 -8.83
CA ALA A 14 0.02 -1.86 -9.93
C ALA A 14 1.55 -1.94 -9.90
N HIS A 15 2.17 -1.86 -11.06
CA HIS A 15 3.62 -2.00 -11.21
C HIS A 15 4.17 -0.88 -12.07
N ALA A 16 5.36 -0.43 -11.70
CA ALA A 16 6.13 0.54 -12.45
C ALA A 16 7.62 0.21 -12.33
N GLU A 17 8.45 0.94 -13.05
CA GLU A 17 9.89 0.85 -12.89
C GLU A 17 10.31 1.21 -11.47
N GLY A 18 11.40 0.59 -10.97
CA GLY A 18 11.83 0.74 -9.59
C GLY A 18 12.17 2.16 -9.15
N SER A 19 12.38 3.07 -10.09
CA SER A 19 12.60 4.50 -9.83
C SER A 19 11.31 5.30 -9.62
N THR A 20 10.14 4.71 -9.90
CA THR A 20 8.86 5.39 -9.75
C THR A 20 8.45 5.43 -8.28
N HIS A 21 8.13 6.62 -7.79
CA HIS A 21 7.65 6.80 -6.42
C HIS A 21 6.27 6.16 -6.23
N ASP A 22 6.05 5.48 -5.11
CA ASP A 22 4.81 4.74 -4.83
C ASP A 22 3.56 5.61 -4.91
N PHE A 23 3.62 6.82 -4.41
CA PHE A 23 2.49 7.75 -4.47
C PHE A 23 2.13 8.12 -5.91
N LYS A 24 3.14 8.37 -6.76
CA LYS A 24 2.91 8.65 -8.17
C LYS A 24 2.28 7.45 -8.89
N LEU A 25 2.74 6.24 -8.60
CA LEU A 25 2.15 5.02 -9.13
C LEU A 25 0.67 4.89 -8.73
N TYR A 26 0.34 5.19 -7.48
CA TYR A 26 -1.04 5.21 -7.00
C TYR A 26 -1.88 6.26 -7.74
N GLU A 27 -1.38 7.48 -7.86
CA GLU A 27 -2.05 8.58 -8.55
C GLU A 27 -2.36 8.23 -10.01
N ASP A 28 -1.37 7.66 -10.73
CA ASP A 28 -1.49 7.33 -12.15
C ASP A 28 -2.38 6.10 -12.42
N SER A 29 -2.48 5.17 -11.46
CA SER A 29 -3.18 3.89 -11.66
C SER A 29 -4.61 3.88 -11.11
N VAL A 30 -4.78 4.10 -9.81
CA VAL A 30 -6.06 3.86 -9.11
C VAL A 30 -6.59 5.06 -8.34
N GLY A 31 -5.84 6.15 -8.26
CA GLY A 31 -6.17 7.29 -7.41
C GLY A 31 -7.57 7.89 -7.66
N SER A 32 -8.03 7.86 -8.90
CA SER A 32 -9.35 8.35 -9.29
C SER A 32 -10.47 7.29 -9.23
N ALA A 33 -10.11 6.02 -9.09
CA ALA A 33 -11.06 4.90 -9.11
C ALA A 33 -11.63 4.57 -7.74
N VAL A 34 -11.03 5.07 -6.66
CA VAL A 34 -11.47 4.81 -5.28
C VAL A 34 -12.61 5.75 -4.93
N SER A 35 -13.75 5.20 -4.49
CA SER A 35 -14.90 5.99 -4.04
C SER A 35 -14.55 6.84 -2.80
N GLU A 36 -15.07 8.05 -2.72
CA GLU A 36 -14.89 8.96 -1.58
C GLU A 36 -15.43 8.40 -0.26
N ASP A 37 -16.37 7.48 -0.32
CA ASP A 37 -16.93 6.81 0.87
C ASP A 37 -15.96 5.80 1.51
N VAL A 38 -14.95 5.38 0.78
CA VAL A 38 -13.97 4.38 1.23
C VAL A 38 -12.83 5.07 1.98
N LYS A 39 -12.59 4.65 3.22
CA LYS A 39 -11.45 5.13 4.00
C LYS A 39 -10.16 4.43 3.55
N VAL A 40 -9.18 5.21 3.14
CA VAL A 40 -7.88 4.74 2.68
C VAL A 40 -6.81 5.02 3.74
N GLN A 41 -6.07 4.00 4.13
CA GLN A 41 -4.90 4.15 5.01
C GLN A 41 -3.62 3.94 4.21
N CYS A 42 -2.65 4.84 4.40
CA CYS A 42 -1.37 4.81 3.71
C CYS A 42 -0.22 5.04 4.70
N ASP A 43 1.00 4.77 4.24
CA ASP A 43 2.18 5.13 5.01
C ASP A 43 2.56 6.61 4.82
N SER A 44 3.56 7.06 5.56
CA SER A 44 4.01 8.45 5.51
C SER A 44 4.60 8.89 4.17
N GLY A 45 4.89 7.95 3.27
CA GLY A 45 5.37 8.24 1.91
C GLY A 45 4.29 8.79 0.98
N TYR A 46 3.02 8.61 1.34
CA TYR A 46 1.88 9.07 0.54
C TYR A 46 1.42 10.49 0.92
N GLN A 47 2.35 11.39 1.17
CA GLN A 47 2.03 12.80 1.40
C GLN A 47 1.31 13.38 0.20
N GLY A 48 0.23 14.09 0.44
CA GLY A 48 -0.61 14.64 -0.64
C GLY A 48 -1.79 13.76 -1.03
N ILE A 49 -1.94 12.55 -0.49
CA ILE A 49 -3.11 11.70 -0.77
C ILE A 49 -4.43 12.40 -0.39
N LEU A 50 -4.42 13.25 0.61
CA LEU A 50 -5.59 14.05 1.02
C LEU A 50 -6.13 14.95 -0.09
N ARG A 51 -5.28 15.33 -1.06
CA ARG A 51 -5.72 16.10 -2.23
C ARG A 51 -6.49 15.25 -3.24
N LEU A 52 -6.13 13.97 -3.36
CA LEU A 52 -6.79 13.03 -4.27
C LEU A 52 -7.99 12.35 -3.62
N HIS A 53 -7.87 12.05 -2.34
CA HIS A 53 -8.87 11.30 -1.59
C HIS A 53 -8.99 11.87 -0.18
N LYS A 54 -10.04 12.65 0.05
CA LYS A 54 -10.25 13.34 1.34
C LYS A 54 -10.42 12.39 2.51
N ASN A 55 -11.06 11.24 2.28
CA ASN A 55 -11.26 10.20 3.28
C ASN A 55 -10.04 9.28 3.39
N SER A 56 -8.87 9.87 3.65
CA SER A 56 -7.62 9.14 3.77
C SER A 56 -6.93 9.44 5.10
N GLU A 57 -6.08 8.52 5.53
CA GLU A 57 -5.39 8.58 6.81
C GLU A 57 -3.94 8.15 6.63
N ILE A 58 -3.03 9.04 7.02
CA ILE A 58 -1.59 8.80 6.98
C ILE A 58 -0.98 9.20 8.32
N PRO A 59 0.15 8.56 8.74
CA PRO A 59 0.89 8.99 9.90
C PRO A 59 1.43 10.41 9.71
N LYS A 60 1.37 11.22 10.75
CA LYS A 60 1.92 12.57 10.73
C LYS A 60 3.44 12.53 10.82
N LYS A 61 4.12 13.24 9.94
CA LYS A 61 5.58 13.39 9.98
C LYS A 61 6.01 14.34 11.08
N LYS A 62 7.14 14.03 11.71
CA LYS A 62 7.79 14.93 12.66
C LYS A 62 8.17 16.24 11.96
N PRO A 63 7.78 17.42 12.48
CA PRO A 63 8.16 18.68 11.90
C PRO A 63 9.68 18.94 12.06
N LYS A 64 10.26 19.70 11.13
CA LYS A 64 11.66 20.13 11.24
C LYS A 64 11.86 20.98 12.51
N GLY A 65 12.78 20.58 13.37
CA GLY A 65 13.09 21.31 14.59
C GLY A 65 12.06 21.21 15.71
N GLY A 66 11.04 20.36 15.56
CA GLY A 66 10.00 20.13 16.57
C GLY A 66 9.77 18.66 16.85
N GLU A 67 8.84 18.37 17.73
CA GLU A 67 8.39 17.02 18.04
C GLU A 67 6.88 16.88 17.86
N LEU A 68 6.43 15.64 17.67
CA LEU A 68 5.01 15.32 17.62
C LEU A 68 4.41 15.47 19.03
N THR A 69 3.16 15.97 19.10
CA THR A 69 2.40 15.99 20.35
C THR A 69 2.08 14.56 20.82
N ALA A 70 1.72 14.41 22.11
CA ALA A 70 1.32 13.12 22.65
C ALA A 70 0.12 12.51 21.88
N ASN A 71 -0.86 13.33 21.50
CA ASN A 71 -2.00 12.89 20.69
C ASN A 71 -1.59 12.44 19.30
N GLU A 72 -0.67 13.15 18.65
CA GLU A 72 -0.15 12.78 17.33
C GLU A 72 0.64 11.47 17.36
N LYS A 73 1.46 11.25 18.39
CA LYS A 73 2.18 10.00 18.60
C LYS A 73 1.21 8.83 18.83
N SER A 74 0.18 9.03 19.64
CA SER A 74 -0.86 8.03 19.90
C SER A 74 -1.61 7.66 18.62
N GLU A 75 -1.98 8.64 17.80
CA GLU A 75 -2.67 8.42 16.54
C GLU A 75 -1.78 7.69 15.52
N ASN A 76 -0.51 8.06 15.42
CA ASN A 76 0.45 7.36 14.58
C ASN A 76 0.63 5.90 15.00
N LEU A 77 0.65 5.64 16.31
CA LEU A 77 0.74 4.27 16.84
C LEU A 77 -0.50 3.45 16.48
N ARG A 78 -1.69 4.04 16.58
CA ARG A 78 -2.95 3.39 16.16
C ARG A 78 -2.88 3.01 14.68
N ILE A 79 -2.51 3.93 13.82
CA ILE A 79 -2.37 3.70 12.38
C ILE A 79 -1.35 2.59 12.09
N SER A 80 -0.21 2.61 12.78
CA SER A 80 0.83 1.58 12.62
C SER A 80 0.32 0.19 13.00
N ARG A 81 -0.41 0.07 14.09
CA ARG A 81 -1.01 -1.20 14.52
C ARG A 81 -2.01 -1.74 13.51
N GLU A 82 -2.83 -0.86 12.96
CA GLU A 82 -3.81 -1.23 11.94
C GLU A 82 -3.14 -1.67 10.63
N ARG A 83 -1.94 -1.16 10.33
CA ARG A 83 -1.17 -1.51 9.13
C ARG A 83 -0.41 -2.84 9.21
N ILE A 84 -0.26 -3.42 10.38
CA ILE A 84 0.40 -4.74 10.54
C ILE A 84 -0.24 -5.79 9.61
N LEU A 85 -1.53 -5.70 9.40
CA LEU A 85 -2.25 -6.59 8.50
C LEU A 85 -1.68 -6.59 7.07
N ILE A 86 -1.46 -5.40 6.51
CA ILE A 86 -0.92 -5.28 5.15
C ILE A 86 0.54 -5.75 5.09
N GLU A 87 1.31 -5.54 6.15
CA GLU A 87 2.68 -6.04 6.24
C GLU A 87 2.72 -7.57 6.23
N ASN A 88 1.79 -8.21 6.92
CA ASN A 88 1.65 -9.67 6.91
C ASN A 88 1.29 -10.20 5.53
N ILE A 89 0.40 -9.51 4.82
CA ILE A 89 0.03 -9.89 3.45
C ILE A 89 1.21 -9.68 2.48
N ASN A 90 1.95 -8.58 2.62
CA ASN A 90 3.17 -8.35 1.87
C ASN A 90 4.21 -9.46 2.10
N ALA A 91 4.35 -9.93 3.33
CA ALA A 91 5.24 -11.04 3.65
C ALA A 91 4.82 -12.33 2.92
N LYS A 92 3.53 -12.62 2.85
CA LYS A 92 3.01 -13.77 2.09
C LYS A 92 3.33 -13.67 0.60
N VAL A 93 3.16 -12.49 0.01
CA VAL A 93 3.50 -12.24 -1.39
C VAL A 93 4.99 -12.48 -1.64
N LYS A 94 5.85 -12.02 -0.74
CA LYS A 94 7.32 -12.14 -0.87
C LYS A 94 7.85 -13.57 -0.71
N VAL A 95 7.08 -14.49 -0.16
CA VAL A 95 7.42 -15.92 -0.14
C VAL A 95 7.62 -16.46 -1.57
N PHE A 96 6.88 -15.93 -2.53
CA PHE A 96 7.10 -16.24 -3.94
C PHE A 96 8.32 -15.47 -4.45
N LYS A 97 9.42 -16.18 -4.69
CA LYS A 97 10.73 -15.58 -5.10
C LYS A 97 10.63 -14.68 -6.32
N ILE A 98 9.68 -14.92 -7.19
CA ILE A 98 9.42 -14.12 -8.40
C ILE A 98 9.07 -12.66 -8.07
N THR A 99 8.50 -12.39 -6.88
CA THR A 99 8.10 -11.06 -6.44
C THR A 99 9.14 -10.38 -5.55
N SER A 100 10.02 -11.15 -4.90
CA SER A 100 11.03 -10.64 -3.96
C SER A 100 12.42 -10.51 -4.56
N ASN A 101 12.78 -11.37 -5.52
CA ASN A 101 14.07 -11.36 -6.19
C ASN A 101 14.04 -10.45 -7.42
N LYS A 102 15.23 -9.98 -7.82
CA LYS A 102 15.37 -9.23 -9.06
C LYS A 102 14.87 -10.10 -10.23
N TYR A 103 13.83 -9.63 -10.90
CA TYR A 103 13.23 -10.33 -12.02
C TYR A 103 14.13 -10.22 -13.26
N ARG A 104 14.73 -11.33 -13.70
CA ARG A 104 15.66 -11.39 -14.82
C ARG A 104 15.00 -11.58 -16.18
N ASN A 105 13.76 -12.06 -16.20
CA ASN A 105 12.99 -12.27 -17.41
C ASN A 105 12.31 -10.99 -17.89
N ARG A 106 11.81 -11.01 -19.13
CA ARG A 106 11.11 -9.86 -19.71
C ARG A 106 9.97 -9.38 -18.80
N ARG A 107 9.99 -8.10 -18.44
CA ARG A 107 9.04 -7.45 -17.53
C ARG A 107 7.57 -7.53 -17.96
N LYS A 108 7.30 -7.87 -19.21
CA LYS A 108 5.96 -7.90 -19.80
C LYS A 108 4.94 -8.79 -19.07
N ARG A 109 5.41 -9.82 -18.38
CA ARG A 109 4.54 -10.78 -17.66
C ARG A 109 4.58 -10.65 -16.14
N PHE A 110 5.33 -9.71 -15.60
CA PHE A 110 5.45 -9.55 -14.16
C PHE A 110 4.09 -9.22 -13.51
N GLY A 111 3.34 -8.28 -14.07
CA GLY A 111 2.01 -7.92 -13.57
C GLY A 111 1.03 -9.09 -13.56
N LEU A 112 1.02 -9.88 -14.64
CA LEU A 112 0.18 -11.08 -14.72
C LEU A 112 0.54 -12.11 -13.64
N ARG A 113 1.83 -12.39 -13.44
CA ARG A 113 2.31 -13.31 -12.42
C ARG A 113 2.00 -12.81 -11.02
N MET A 114 2.17 -11.52 -10.77
CA MET A 114 1.81 -10.90 -9.49
C MET A 114 0.31 -11.02 -9.21
N SER A 115 -0.53 -10.76 -10.20
CA SER A 115 -1.97 -10.92 -10.08
C SER A 115 -2.38 -12.39 -9.78
N LEU A 116 -1.72 -13.35 -10.42
CA LEU A 116 -1.94 -14.77 -10.17
C LEU A 116 -1.56 -15.15 -8.72
N ILE A 117 -0.43 -14.69 -8.23
CA ILE A 117 0.04 -14.91 -6.85
C ILE A 117 -0.96 -14.32 -5.85
N CYS A 118 -1.42 -13.09 -6.08
CA CYS A 118 -2.43 -12.45 -5.24
C CYS A 118 -3.75 -13.22 -5.24
N GLY A 119 -4.15 -13.76 -6.39
CA GLY A 119 -5.32 -14.64 -6.51
C GLY A 119 -5.20 -15.92 -5.69
N ILE A 120 -4.02 -16.55 -5.70
CA ILE A 120 -3.73 -17.74 -4.89
C ILE A 120 -3.82 -17.40 -3.40
N ILE A 121 -3.21 -16.30 -2.96
CA ILE A 121 -3.25 -15.84 -1.57
C ILE A 121 -4.69 -15.57 -1.13
N ASN A 122 -5.48 -14.91 -1.94
CA ASN A 122 -6.89 -14.65 -1.66
C ASN A 122 -7.70 -15.94 -1.53
N HIS A 123 -7.39 -16.94 -2.36
CA HIS A 123 -8.08 -18.24 -2.33
C HIS A 123 -7.78 -19.04 -1.06
N GLU A 124 -6.56 -18.92 -0.53
CA GLU A 124 -6.14 -19.60 0.71
C GLU A 124 -6.66 -18.93 1.98
N SER A 125 -7.18 -17.73 1.87
CA SER A 125 -7.65 -16.95 3.03
C SER A 125 -8.98 -17.44 3.58
#